data_1eabfa1fd6b95b63b646b3b55c9f5a64
#
_entry.id   1eabfa1fd6b95b63b646b3b55c9f5a64
#
_cell.length_a   1.000
_cell.length_b   1.000
_cell.length_c   1.000
_cell.angle_alpha   90.00
_cell.angle_beta   90.00
_cell.angle_gamma   90.00
#
_symmetry.space_group_name_H-M   'P 1'
#
loop_
_entity.id
_entity.type
_entity.pdbx_description
1 polymer ?
#
loop_
_entity_poly.entity_id
_entity_poly.type
_entity_poly.pdbx_seq_one_letter_code
_entity_poly.pdbx_strand_id
1 'polypeptide(L)'
;MGFGKQSKCVGSDTSFGKYCTKTREINFPPKQATSSSGTFKFHLLIPASGPHLQLCRPVVSSTILGYSVPVFNGWNKSGELDASVTHLAKVRNVLCYLHNLSSASDDDLVLMIDGYDVVFQLPADVLIQRYFAGTNAANAKIAARFGEDSIETLSGANSPRQTILFGPEKICYPLDWSRPGCWAIPDDLDIPEGAFGPENDELSHNQPRWLNSGTIMGPVGDMRKLFAATLKRINETYDPAHEYSDSDQRYLSDVWGEQGYWRSVARHELYFHDGANATDRTPAGDPGETARIIPTRVRGQQTEFHIGIDYRSELFQTRVGSDHVIEHVAFDRPIRDRTGLSTFVTNNTIESPHFKPYHIILPENVVFSVSRLLDGISHVLEGRPQDLITSIRFGTNFVTKSVYGMFHCIGEKTYLDDLWYRLWFQQYGQPLFEAAVRSVKEGKKISDTPIDGRKWEVAHGYPKTPETDLQAGGVWADFDGEWLSWGELCGPFEGDLFGDRI
;
A
#
# COMPACT_ATOMS: atom_id res chain seq x y z
N MET A 1 -4.59 -44.72 3.82
CA MET A 1 -3.36 -45.18 4.48
C MET A 1 -2.23 -45.11 3.47
N GLY A 2 -1.25 -44.33 3.68
CA GLY A 2 -0.11 -44.16 2.79
C GLY A 2 0.45 -42.73 2.87
N PHE A 3 1.13 -42.39 3.94
CA PHE A 3 1.87 -41.15 4.08
C PHE A 3 3.07 -41.18 3.12
N GLY A 4 2.99 -40.36 2.07
CA GLY A 4 4.07 -40.07 1.15
C GLY A 4 5.14 -39.21 1.83
N LYS A 5 6.38 -39.65 1.78
CA LYS A 5 7.56 -38.99 2.32
C LYS A 5 7.73 -37.58 1.74
N GLN A 6 7.74 -36.59 2.62
CA GLN A 6 8.21 -35.23 2.30
C GLN A 6 9.73 -35.30 2.04
N SER A 7 10.13 -34.91 0.84
CA SER A 7 11.54 -34.68 0.51
C SER A 7 11.98 -33.34 1.10
N LYS A 8 13.00 -33.40 1.96
CA LYS A 8 13.72 -32.22 2.46
C LYS A 8 14.37 -31.50 1.28
N CYS A 9 13.93 -30.28 0.98
CA CYS A 9 14.67 -29.38 0.12
C CYS A 9 15.78 -28.70 0.91
N VAL A 10 16.98 -29.29 0.84
CA VAL A 10 18.24 -28.63 1.22
C VAL A 10 18.98 -28.35 -0.09
N GLY A 11 19.23 -27.09 -0.41
CA GLY A 11 20.18 -26.77 -1.48
C GLY A 11 19.91 -25.47 -2.23
N SER A 12 20.85 -24.56 -2.09
CA SER A 12 21.32 -23.53 -3.02
C SER A 12 20.33 -22.85 -3.99
N ASP A 13 20.50 -21.58 -4.16
CA ASP A 13 19.99 -20.56 -5.11
C ASP A 13 19.27 -20.97 -6.41
N THR A 14 19.21 -22.23 -6.73
CA THR A 14 18.57 -22.79 -7.93
C THR A 14 17.04 -22.98 -7.82
N SER A 15 16.45 -22.78 -6.64
CA SER A 15 15.00 -22.93 -6.46
C SER A 15 14.19 -21.80 -7.12
N PHE A 16 14.80 -20.65 -7.34
CA PHE A 16 14.17 -19.49 -7.97
C PHE A 16 13.73 -19.77 -9.41
N GLY A 17 14.60 -20.41 -10.21
CA GLY A 17 14.31 -20.76 -11.60
C GLY A 17 13.20 -21.81 -11.77
N LYS A 18 12.80 -22.50 -10.69
CA LYS A 18 11.76 -23.53 -10.75
C LYS A 18 10.35 -22.96 -10.84
N TYR A 19 10.12 -21.77 -10.28
CA TYR A 19 8.78 -21.15 -10.20
C TYR A 19 8.60 -20.00 -11.19
N CYS A 20 9.68 -19.34 -11.56
CA CYS A 20 9.67 -18.23 -12.51
C CYS A 20 10.26 -18.64 -13.87
N THR A 21 10.01 -19.88 -14.33
CA THR A 21 10.43 -20.29 -15.68
C THR A 21 9.79 -19.34 -16.69
N LYS A 22 10.65 -18.80 -17.59
CA LYS A 22 10.34 -17.89 -18.67
C LYS A 22 8.91 -18.08 -19.19
N THR A 23 7.99 -17.31 -18.65
CA THR A 23 6.78 -16.96 -19.35
C THR A 23 7.20 -16.35 -20.68
N ARG A 24 6.52 -16.67 -21.76
CA ARG A 24 6.66 -15.94 -23.01
C ARG A 24 6.84 -14.49 -22.66
N GLU A 25 7.94 -13.88 -23.13
CA GLU A 25 8.08 -12.44 -23.08
C GLU A 25 6.74 -11.87 -23.51
N ILE A 26 6.00 -11.27 -22.59
CA ILE A 26 4.85 -10.48 -22.97
C ILE A 26 5.49 -9.47 -23.88
N ASN A 27 5.26 -9.59 -25.20
CA ASN A 27 5.78 -8.71 -26.21
C ASN A 27 5.09 -7.36 -26.04
N PHE A 28 5.39 -6.68 -24.94
CA PHE A 28 5.27 -5.23 -24.90
C PHE A 28 6.24 -4.75 -25.96
N PRO A 29 5.78 -4.00 -26.97
CA PRO A 29 6.66 -3.57 -28.05
C PRO A 29 7.93 -2.99 -27.44
N PRO A 30 9.15 -3.43 -27.88
CA PRO A 30 10.40 -2.98 -27.30
C PRO A 30 10.44 -1.47 -27.43
N LYS A 31 10.45 -0.76 -26.30
CA LYS A 31 10.80 0.65 -26.32
C LYS A 31 12.26 0.72 -26.72
N GLN A 32 12.53 1.31 -27.87
CA GLN A 32 13.85 1.79 -28.21
C GLN A 32 14.35 2.67 -27.05
N ALA A 33 15.51 2.34 -26.52
CA ALA A 33 16.22 3.14 -25.57
C ALA A 33 16.56 4.49 -26.19
N THR A 34 15.71 5.48 -26.00
CA THR A 34 16.03 6.89 -26.26
C THR A 34 16.17 7.59 -24.94
N SER A 35 17.42 7.84 -24.57
CA SER A 35 17.81 8.81 -23.55
C SER A 35 17.14 10.15 -23.83
N SER A 36 16.41 10.68 -22.89
CA SER A 36 16.22 12.08 -22.54
C SER A 36 14.78 12.39 -22.13
N SER A 37 14.67 12.99 -20.96
CA SER A 37 13.46 13.35 -20.19
C SER A 37 12.70 12.12 -19.66
N GLY A 38 13.09 11.68 -18.44
CA GLY A 38 12.63 10.46 -17.81
C GLY A 38 11.11 10.31 -17.73
N THR A 39 10.58 9.48 -18.58
CA THR A 39 9.22 8.97 -18.45
C THR A 39 9.31 7.68 -17.65
N PHE A 40 8.62 7.65 -16.51
CA PHE A 40 8.56 6.54 -15.58
C PHE A 40 7.18 5.92 -15.62
N LYS A 41 7.10 4.65 -15.27
CA LYS A 41 5.85 3.91 -15.27
C LYS A 41 5.34 3.69 -13.86
N PHE A 42 4.04 3.64 -13.74
CA PHE A 42 3.35 3.28 -12.50
C PHE A 42 2.64 1.96 -12.68
N HIS A 43 3.03 0.93 -11.92
CA HIS A 43 2.48 -0.42 -11.95
C HIS A 43 1.45 -0.58 -10.84
N LEU A 44 0.33 -1.24 -11.12
CA LEU A 44 -0.66 -1.64 -10.11
C LEU A 44 -0.75 -3.17 -10.08
N LEU A 45 -0.39 -3.77 -8.95
CA LEU A 45 -0.43 -5.22 -8.73
C LEU A 45 -1.51 -5.56 -7.72
N ILE A 46 -2.34 -6.54 -8.06
CA ILE A 46 -3.42 -7.04 -7.22
C ILE A 46 -3.30 -8.56 -7.12
N PRO A 47 -2.77 -9.13 -6.03
CA PRO A 47 -2.81 -10.57 -5.80
C PRO A 47 -4.25 -11.07 -5.79
N ALA A 48 -4.56 -12.02 -6.70
CA ALA A 48 -5.90 -12.54 -6.87
C ALA A 48 -5.85 -13.96 -7.42
N SER A 49 -6.77 -14.82 -6.94
CA SER A 49 -6.87 -16.24 -7.35
C SER A 49 -8.09 -16.56 -8.18
N GLY A 50 -9.14 -15.73 -8.15
CA GLY A 50 -10.39 -15.96 -8.90
C GLY A 50 -11.34 -14.76 -8.83
N PRO A 51 -12.41 -14.77 -9.68
CA PRO A 51 -13.38 -13.68 -9.76
C PRO A 51 -14.23 -13.58 -8.48
N HIS A 52 -14.45 -12.36 -8.02
CA HIS A 52 -15.27 -12.07 -6.86
C HIS A 52 -15.72 -10.60 -6.88
N LEU A 53 -16.91 -10.29 -6.34
CA LEU A 53 -17.40 -8.91 -6.22
C LEU A 53 -16.37 -8.00 -5.53
N GLN A 54 -15.79 -8.48 -4.43
CA GLN A 54 -14.80 -7.71 -3.66
C GLN A 54 -13.55 -7.37 -4.50
N LEU A 55 -13.15 -8.26 -5.41
CA LEU A 55 -12.03 -8.02 -6.33
C LEU A 55 -12.37 -6.98 -7.41
N CYS A 56 -13.66 -6.91 -7.82
CA CYS A 56 -14.09 -5.93 -8.82
C CYS A 56 -14.08 -4.50 -8.28
N ARG A 57 -14.24 -4.29 -6.98
CA ARG A 57 -14.22 -2.96 -6.35
C ARG A 57 -12.87 -2.23 -6.51
N PRO A 58 -11.71 -2.83 -6.20
CA PRO A 58 -10.43 -2.19 -6.49
C PRO A 58 -10.19 -2.00 -7.99
N VAL A 59 -10.67 -2.90 -8.86
CA VAL A 59 -10.57 -2.72 -10.31
C VAL A 59 -11.35 -1.50 -10.78
N VAL A 60 -12.61 -1.36 -10.35
CA VAL A 60 -13.45 -0.20 -10.70
C VAL A 60 -12.86 1.09 -10.16
N SER A 61 -12.58 1.13 -8.85
CA SER A 61 -12.10 2.35 -8.20
C SER A 61 -10.74 2.80 -8.74
N SER A 62 -9.80 1.88 -8.97
CA SER A 62 -8.50 2.24 -9.58
C SER A 62 -8.65 2.71 -11.03
N THR A 63 -9.53 2.10 -11.81
CA THR A 63 -9.79 2.53 -13.20
C THR A 63 -10.38 3.94 -13.23
N ILE A 64 -11.44 4.19 -12.47
CA ILE A 64 -12.06 5.54 -12.36
C ILE A 64 -11.03 6.60 -12.01
N LEU A 65 -10.13 6.29 -11.08
CA LEU A 65 -9.17 7.22 -10.51
C LEU A 65 -7.85 7.32 -11.30
N GLY A 66 -7.79 6.73 -12.50
CA GLY A 66 -6.69 6.90 -13.45
C GLY A 66 -5.40 6.19 -13.09
N TYR A 67 -5.48 5.06 -12.35
CA TYR A 67 -4.35 4.18 -12.12
C TYR A 67 -4.01 3.37 -13.38
N SER A 68 -2.86 2.71 -13.36
CA SER A 68 -2.49 1.72 -14.38
C SER A 68 -3.53 0.61 -14.45
N VAL A 69 -3.75 0.04 -15.63
CA VAL A 69 -4.54 -1.19 -15.74
C VAL A 69 -3.95 -2.24 -14.80
N PRO A 70 -4.75 -2.82 -13.90
CA PRO A 70 -4.24 -3.76 -12.91
C PRO A 70 -3.64 -5.02 -13.54
N VAL A 71 -2.66 -5.59 -12.86
CA VAL A 71 -2.12 -6.91 -13.14
C VAL A 71 -2.43 -7.82 -11.96
N PHE A 72 -3.21 -8.87 -12.21
CA PHE A 72 -3.51 -9.88 -11.20
C PHE A 72 -2.34 -10.84 -11.05
N ASN A 73 -1.79 -10.89 -9.84
CA ASN A 73 -0.70 -11.80 -9.51
C ASN A 73 -1.24 -13.08 -8.85
N GLY A 74 -0.94 -14.23 -9.45
CA GLY A 74 -1.39 -15.53 -8.95
C GLY A 74 -2.73 -16.02 -9.48
N TRP A 75 -3.24 -15.43 -10.57
CA TRP A 75 -4.47 -15.85 -11.21
C TRP A 75 -4.37 -17.27 -11.77
N ASN A 76 -5.37 -18.11 -11.45
CA ASN A 76 -5.42 -19.52 -11.90
C ASN A 76 -4.13 -20.33 -11.61
N LYS A 77 -3.39 -20.00 -10.57
CA LYS A 77 -2.20 -20.75 -10.17
C LYS A 77 -2.57 -21.98 -9.36
N SER A 78 -1.57 -22.79 -9.08
CA SER A 78 -1.67 -24.01 -8.26
C SER A 78 -0.52 -24.14 -7.28
N GLY A 79 -0.72 -24.91 -6.22
CA GLY A 79 0.29 -25.21 -5.21
C GLY A 79 0.77 -23.96 -4.48
N GLU A 80 2.07 -23.78 -4.37
CA GLU A 80 2.69 -22.67 -3.62
C GLU A 80 2.48 -21.28 -4.25
N LEU A 81 1.96 -21.21 -5.47
CA LEU A 81 1.63 -19.96 -6.18
C LEU A 81 0.13 -19.65 -6.10
N ASP A 82 -0.67 -20.50 -5.52
CA ASP A 82 -2.11 -20.35 -5.37
C ASP A 82 -2.44 -19.64 -4.06
N ALA A 83 -2.95 -18.41 -4.15
CA ALA A 83 -3.31 -17.60 -2.98
C ALA A 83 -4.54 -18.17 -2.23
N SER A 84 -5.31 -19.09 -2.81
CA SER A 84 -6.38 -19.81 -2.11
C SER A 84 -5.84 -20.93 -1.21
N VAL A 85 -4.60 -21.36 -1.46
CA VAL A 85 -3.90 -22.42 -0.71
C VAL A 85 -2.96 -21.84 0.34
N THR A 86 -2.27 -20.74 0.03
CA THR A 86 -1.30 -20.09 0.93
C THR A 86 -1.19 -18.59 0.67
N HIS A 87 -1.24 -17.78 1.73
CA HIS A 87 -1.01 -16.34 1.63
C HIS A 87 0.42 -16.00 1.20
N LEU A 88 1.38 -16.92 1.40
CA LEU A 88 2.76 -16.76 0.94
C LEU A 88 2.89 -16.77 -0.59
N ALA A 89 1.86 -17.23 -1.31
CA ALA A 89 1.77 -17.12 -2.76
C ALA A 89 1.89 -15.66 -3.22
N LYS A 90 1.36 -14.70 -2.45
CA LYS A 90 1.51 -13.26 -2.73
C LYS A 90 2.97 -12.87 -2.88
N VAL A 91 3.82 -13.24 -1.93
CA VAL A 91 5.26 -12.93 -1.96
C VAL A 91 5.93 -13.52 -3.20
N ARG A 92 5.63 -14.78 -3.52
CA ARG A 92 6.22 -15.50 -4.67
C ARG A 92 5.78 -14.89 -6.00
N ASN A 93 4.48 -14.65 -6.17
CA ASN A 93 3.92 -14.13 -7.43
C ASN A 93 4.36 -12.68 -7.70
N VAL A 94 4.34 -11.81 -6.68
CA VAL A 94 4.84 -10.43 -6.81
C VAL A 94 6.32 -10.42 -7.16
N LEU A 95 7.13 -11.26 -6.52
CA LEU A 95 8.55 -11.35 -6.83
C LEU A 95 8.79 -11.84 -8.27
N CYS A 96 8.01 -12.82 -8.75
CA CYS A 96 8.08 -13.26 -10.14
C CYS A 96 7.79 -12.12 -11.11
N TYR A 97 6.74 -11.33 -10.85
CA TYR A 97 6.43 -10.15 -11.67
C TYR A 97 7.60 -9.16 -11.69
N LEU A 98 8.13 -8.80 -10.52
CA LEU A 98 9.23 -7.83 -10.40
C LEU A 98 10.52 -8.31 -11.06
N HIS A 99 10.79 -9.62 -11.07
CA HIS A 99 11.94 -10.20 -11.77
C HIS A 99 11.80 -10.21 -13.29
N ASN A 100 10.60 -10.22 -13.81
CA ASN A 100 10.34 -10.13 -15.25
C ASN A 100 10.55 -8.71 -15.80
N LEU A 101 10.59 -7.69 -14.94
CA LEU A 101 10.92 -6.34 -15.33
C LEU A 101 12.44 -6.17 -15.45
N SER A 102 12.87 -5.45 -16.50
CA SER A 102 14.29 -5.15 -16.69
C SER A 102 14.82 -4.19 -15.60
N SER A 103 16.14 -4.13 -15.45
CA SER A 103 16.77 -3.15 -14.56
C SER A 103 16.55 -1.69 -15.01
N ALA A 104 16.20 -1.46 -16.26
CA ALA A 104 15.81 -0.13 -16.76
C ALA A 104 14.49 0.38 -16.14
N SER A 105 13.72 -0.51 -15.53
CA SER A 105 12.49 -0.19 -14.80
C SER A 105 12.69 -0.06 -13.28
N ASP A 106 13.91 -0.10 -12.78
CA ASP A 106 14.17 -0.09 -11.33
C ASP A 106 13.63 1.16 -10.63
N ASP A 107 13.53 2.29 -11.34
CA ASP A 107 12.98 3.55 -10.85
C ASP A 107 11.47 3.73 -11.13
N ASP A 108 10.83 2.81 -11.84
CA ASP A 108 9.38 2.78 -11.98
C ASP A 108 8.73 2.53 -10.63
N LEU A 109 7.51 3.03 -10.39
CA LEU A 109 6.79 2.78 -9.14
C LEU A 109 5.86 1.59 -9.26
N VAL A 110 5.81 0.80 -8.20
CA VAL A 110 4.86 -0.29 -8.01
C VAL A 110 3.97 0.03 -6.82
N LEU A 111 2.67 -0.05 -7.02
CA LEU A 111 1.67 -0.15 -5.95
C LEU A 111 1.14 -1.58 -5.94
N MET A 112 1.30 -2.28 -4.84
CA MET A 112 0.69 -3.57 -4.57
C MET A 112 -0.37 -3.42 -3.48
N ILE A 113 -1.55 -3.99 -3.71
CA ILE A 113 -2.67 -3.96 -2.76
C ILE A 113 -3.25 -5.36 -2.60
N ASP A 114 -3.87 -5.63 -1.46
CA ASP A 114 -4.70 -6.82 -1.29
C ASP A 114 -5.95 -6.75 -2.18
N GLY A 115 -6.30 -7.86 -2.84
CA GLY A 115 -7.29 -7.87 -3.92
C GLY A 115 -8.74 -7.79 -3.48
N TYR A 116 -9.06 -8.14 -2.22
CA TYR A 116 -10.45 -8.39 -1.82
C TYR A 116 -10.98 -7.43 -0.77
N ASP A 117 -10.20 -6.45 -0.31
CA ASP A 117 -10.58 -5.56 0.78
C ASP A 117 -9.96 -4.17 0.73
N VAL A 118 -9.43 -3.76 -0.42
CA VAL A 118 -8.91 -2.40 -0.65
C VAL A 118 -9.81 -1.69 -1.65
N VAL A 119 -10.10 -0.41 -1.41
CA VAL A 119 -10.76 0.50 -2.35
C VAL A 119 -10.01 1.81 -2.45
N PHE A 120 -9.97 2.38 -3.65
CA PHE A 120 -9.32 3.64 -3.91
C PHE A 120 -10.29 4.81 -3.74
N GLN A 121 -9.78 5.95 -3.30
CA GLN A 121 -10.55 7.16 -3.12
C GLN A 121 -9.97 8.36 -3.87
N LEU A 122 -8.66 8.47 -3.98
CA LEU A 122 -7.99 9.59 -4.62
C LEU A 122 -7.30 9.21 -5.93
N PRO A 123 -7.21 10.14 -6.88
CA PRO A 123 -6.56 9.92 -8.17
C PRO A 123 -5.08 9.50 -8.06
N ALA A 124 -4.61 8.76 -9.05
CA ALA A 124 -3.25 8.21 -9.08
C ALA A 124 -2.15 9.28 -9.01
N ASP A 125 -2.34 10.41 -9.66
CA ASP A 125 -1.41 11.54 -9.62
C ASP A 125 -1.28 12.14 -8.22
N VAL A 126 -2.39 12.25 -7.47
CA VAL A 126 -2.37 12.68 -6.07
C VAL A 126 -1.61 11.68 -5.21
N LEU A 127 -1.83 10.37 -5.42
CA LEU A 127 -1.12 9.34 -4.66
C LEU A 127 0.39 9.42 -4.88
N ILE A 128 0.83 9.54 -6.14
CA ILE A 128 2.26 9.67 -6.49
C ILE A 128 2.86 10.95 -5.87
N GLN A 129 2.15 12.09 -5.91
CA GLN A 129 2.60 13.33 -5.27
C GLN A 129 2.83 13.14 -3.77
N ARG A 130 1.88 12.51 -3.08
CA ARG A 130 1.98 12.26 -1.63
C ARG A 130 3.09 11.27 -1.30
N TYR A 131 3.27 10.24 -2.11
CA TYR A 131 4.37 9.29 -1.96
C TYR A 131 5.73 10.02 -1.95
N PHE A 132 6.00 10.88 -2.92
CA PHE A 132 7.25 11.63 -2.96
C PHE A 132 7.36 12.66 -1.83
N ALA A 133 6.29 13.37 -1.52
CA ALA A 133 6.29 14.31 -0.39
C ALA A 133 6.59 13.61 0.93
N GLY A 134 5.94 12.48 1.20
CA GLY A 134 6.14 11.69 2.43
C GLY A 134 7.53 11.06 2.51
N THR A 135 8.01 10.45 1.41
CA THR A 135 9.35 9.83 1.39
C THR A 135 10.46 10.89 1.51
N ASN A 136 10.33 12.04 0.86
CA ASN A 136 11.29 13.13 0.98
C ASN A 136 11.34 13.69 2.40
N ALA A 137 10.18 13.89 3.05
CA ALA A 137 10.11 14.34 4.45
C ALA A 137 10.73 13.30 5.41
N ALA A 138 10.43 12.00 5.21
CA ALA A 138 11.02 10.93 6.01
C ALA A 138 12.55 10.85 5.82
N ASN A 139 13.04 10.98 4.60
CA ASN A 139 14.47 10.97 4.31
C ASN A 139 15.20 12.16 4.93
N ALA A 140 14.60 13.35 4.94
CA ALA A 140 15.16 14.50 5.65
C ALA A 140 15.30 14.26 7.16
N LYS A 141 14.33 13.58 7.78
CA LYS A 141 14.41 13.19 9.20
C LYS A 141 15.46 12.13 9.47
N ILE A 142 15.54 11.11 8.59
CA ILE A 142 16.59 10.09 8.67
C ILE A 142 17.96 10.76 8.57
N ALA A 143 18.16 11.66 7.62
CA ALA A 143 19.40 12.42 7.48
C ALA A 143 19.75 13.22 8.74
N ALA A 144 18.77 13.93 9.30
CA ALA A 144 18.97 14.70 10.53
C ALA A 144 19.32 13.82 11.75
N ARG A 145 18.78 12.59 11.82
CA ARG A 145 19.04 11.65 12.93
C ARG A 145 20.39 10.96 12.85
N PHE A 146 20.83 10.59 11.64
CA PHE A 146 22.13 9.91 11.46
C PHE A 146 23.30 10.89 11.31
N GLY A 147 23.05 12.14 10.96
CA GLY A 147 24.07 13.11 10.54
C GLY A 147 24.54 12.85 9.10
N GLU A 148 24.87 13.90 8.37
CA GLU A 148 25.29 13.79 6.95
C GLU A 148 26.54 12.92 6.77
N ASP A 149 27.55 13.10 7.63
CA ASP A 149 28.80 12.34 7.59
C ASP A 149 28.61 10.84 7.85
N SER A 150 27.60 10.48 8.65
CA SER A 150 27.31 9.07 8.97
C SER A 150 26.59 8.37 7.82
N ILE A 151 25.76 9.09 7.07
CA ILE A 151 25.08 8.55 5.88
C ILE A 151 26.09 8.31 4.75
N GLU A 152 27.08 9.19 4.58
CA GLU A 152 28.16 8.99 3.61
C GLU A 152 29.05 7.81 3.96
N THR A 153 29.32 7.57 5.24
CA THR A 153 30.12 6.41 5.70
C THR A 153 29.36 5.08 5.60
N LEU A 154 28.03 5.10 5.71
CA LEU A 154 27.15 3.95 5.47
C LEU A 154 26.81 3.81 3.97
N SER A 155 27.70 4.21 3.07
CA SER A 155 27.51 4.22 1.63
C SER A 155 27.07 2.88 1.05
N GLY A 156 26.26 2.91 -0.01
CA GLY A 156 25.79 1.73 -0.73
C GLY A 156 24.42 1.22 -0.27
N ALA A 157 24.21 -0.09 -0.40
CA ALA A 157 22.92 -0.75 -0.17
C ALA A 157 22.40 -0.68 1.29
N ASN A 158 23.27 -0.30 2.24
CA ASN A 158 22.91 -0.19 3.66
C ASN A 158 22.77 1.28 4.14
N SER A 159 22.76 2.25 3.24
CA SER A 159 22.50 3.65 3.62
C SER A 159 21.05 3.82 4.05
N PRO A 160 20.77 4.27 5.29
CA PRO A 160 19.41 4.42 5.78
C PRO A 160 18.63 5.44 4.96
N ARG A 161 17.53 5.02 4.40
CA ARG A 161 16.57 5.87 3.69
C ARG A 161 15.20 5.19 3.63
N GLN A 162 14.20 5.92 3.17
CA GLN A 162 12.87 5.39 2.90
C GLN A 162 12.54 5.54 1.43
N THR A 163 12.18 4.45 0.79
CA THR A 163 11.68 4.40 -0.58
C THR A 163 10.48 3.47 -0.71
N ILE A 164 10.32 2.51 0.19
CA ILE A 164 9.15 1.62 0.23
C ILE A 164 8.25 2.07 1.38
N LEU A 165 6.97 2.24 1.07
CA LEU A 165 5.96 2.67 2.00
C LEU A 165 4.91 1.58 2.19
N PHE A 166 4.66 1.19 3.43
CA PHE A 166 3.61 0.25 3.82
C PHE A 166 2.45 0.98 4.48
N GLY A 167 1.26 0.36 4.44
CA GLY A 167 0.14 0.78 5.25
C GLY A 167 0.43 0.66 6.75
N PRO A 168 -0.13 1.54 7.57
CA PRO A 168 0.01 1.50 9.01
C PRO A 168 -0.96 0.52 9.65
N GLU A 169 -0.58 -0.08 10.78
CA GLU A 169 -1.45 -0.89 11.63
C GLU A 169 -1.31 -0.51 13.10
N LYS A 170 -2.40 -0.66 13.86
CA LYS A 170 -2.45 -0.32 15.29
C LYS A 170 -2.09 -1.48 16.21
N ILE A 171 -1.82 -2.65 15.66
CA ILE A 171 -1.40 -3.85 16.36
C ILE A 171 -0.25 -4.52 15.61
N CYS A 172 0.69 -5.10 16.35
CA CYS A 172 1.63 -6.02 15.74
C CYS A 172 0.90 -7.29 15.31
N TYR A 173 0.95 -7.65 14.05
CA TYR A 173 0.32 -8.86 13.56
C TYR A 173 1.32 -9.73 12.77
N PRO A 174 1.41 -11.05 13.06
CA PRO A 174 0.85 -11.71 14.24
C PRO A 174 1.49 -11.19 15.53
N LEU A 175 0.71 -11.13 16.62
CA LEU A 175 1.20 -10.64 17.91
C LEU A 175 2.17 -11.65 18.53
N ASP A 176 3.43 -11.30 18.53
CA ASP A 176 4.50 -12.06 19.18
C ASP A 176 5.64 -11.10 19.56
N TRP A 177 5.69 -10.73 20.83
CA TRP A 177 6.67 -9.79 21.36
C TRP A 177 8.11 -10.30 21.35
N SER A 178 8.35 -11.55 21.04
CA SER A 178 9.72 -12.06 20.80
C SER A 178 10.28 -11.56 19.45
N ARG A 179 9.42 -11.23 18.48
CA ARG A 179 9.81 -10.91 17.10
C ARG A 179 10.23 -9.45 16.94
N PRO A 180 11.30 -9.17 16.17
CA PRO A 180 11.74 -7.80 15.88
C PRO A 180 10.65 -6.92 15.28
N GLY A 181 9.76 -7.47 14.44
CA GLY A 181 8.63 -6.76 13.85
C GLY A 181 7.62 -6.20 14.87
N CYS A 182 7.63 -6.69 16.11
CA CYS A 182 6.76 -6.18 17.17
C CYS A 182 7.48 -5.18 18.08
N TRP A 183 8.76 -5.37 18.41
CA TRP A 183 9.45 -4.56 19.41
C TRP A 183 10.51 -3.60 18.84
N ALA A 184 11.14 -3.91 17.70
CA ALA A 184 12.19 -3.08 17.11
C ALA A 184 11.59 -2.01 16.14
N ILE A 185 10.59 -1.29 16.62
CA ILE A 185 9.82 -0.31 15.85
C ILE A 185 10.17 1.13 16.26
N PRO A 186 9.99 2.13 15.37
CA PRO A 186 10.26 3.53 15.72
C PRO A 186 9.35 4.05 16.84
N ASP A 187 9.93 4.82 17.77
CA ASP A 187 9.19 5.46 18.86
C ASP A 187 8.55 6.79 18.44
N ASP A 188 9.18 7.51 17.53
CA ASP A 188 8.74 8.83 17.09
C ASP A 188 8.04 8.75 15.74
N LEU A 189 6.71 8.88 15.74
CA LEU A 189 5.84 8.79 14.59
C LEU A 189 5.37 10.14 14.04
N ASP A 190 5.82 11.28 14.62
CA ASP A 190 5.26 12.62 14.38
C ASP A 190 3.75 12.74 14.65
N ILE A 191 3.23 11.84 15.44
CA ILE A 191 1.85 11.88 15.92
C ILE A 191 1.92 12.13 17.42
N PRO A 192 1.27 13.17 17.93
CA PRO A 192 1.29 13.46 19.36
C PRO A 192 0.83 12.25 20.17
N GLU A 193 1.46 12.04 21.31
CA GLU A 193 1.04 11.04 22.29
C GLU A 193 -0.41 11.32 22.72
N GLY A 194 -1.22 10.26 22.87
CA GLY A 194 -2.63 10.39 23.19
C GLY A 194 -3.53 10.96 22.07
N ALA A 195 -3.02 11.18 20.86
CA ALA A 195 -3.81 11.72 19.75
C ALA A 195 -4.98 10.81 19.33
N PHE A 196 -4.87 9.50 19.55
CA PHE A 196 -5.92 8.52 19.27
C PHE A 196 -6.80 8.22 20.47
N GLY A 197 -6.49 8.73 21.65
CA GLY A 197 -7.20 8.50 22.90
C GLY A 197 -6.24 8.33 24.08
N PRO A 198 -6.79 8.10 25.30
CA PRO A 198 -5.97 7.88 26.48
C PRO A 198 -5.17 6.58 26.35
N GLU A 199 -4.01 6.55 26.99
CA GLU A 199 -3.20 5.34 27.08
C GLU A 199 -3.92 4.29 27.93
N ASN A 200 -4.38 3.25 27.27
CA ASN A 200 -5.03 2.10 27.88
C ASN A 200 -4.93 0.88 26.92
N ASP A 201 -5.56 -0.25 27.29
CA ASP A 201 -5.50 -1.49 26.51
C ASP A 201 -6.48 -1.52 25.30
N GLU A 202 -7.15 -0.39 25.00
CA GLU A 202 -8.04 -0.33 23.85
C GLU A 202 -7.26 -0.18 22.53
N LEU A 203 -7.41 -1.14 21.64
CA LEU A 203 -6.77 -1.11 20.32
C LEU A 203 -7.01 0.20 19.56
N SER A 204 -8.21 0.78 19.71
CA SER A 204 -8.58 2.05 19.09
C SER A 204 -7.68 3.22 19.49
N HIS A 205 -7.11 3.19 20.70
CA HIS A 205 -6.24 4.23 21.22
C HIS A 205 -4.77 4.07 20.82
N ASN A 206 -4.38 2.88 20.33
CA ASN A 206 -3.01 2.67 19.89
C ASN A 206 -2.64 3.59 18.72
N GLN A 207 -1.37 4.00 18.68
CA GLN A 207 -0.80 4.64 17.51
C GLN A 207 -0.62 3.61 16.37
N PRO A 208 -0.73 4.00 15.10
CA PRO A 208 -0.55 3.10 13.95
C PRO A 208 0.93 2.84 13.69
N ARG A 209 1.60 2.09 14.56
CA ARG A 209 3.05 1.89 14.60
C ARG A 209 3.57 0.77 13.73
N TRP A 210 2.74 -0.25 13.48
CA TRP A 210 3.18 -1.49 12.86
C TRP A 210 2.90 -1.54 11.37
N LEU A 211 3.62 -2.43 10.70
CA LEU A 211 3.51 -2.67 9.29
C LEU A 211 2.24 -3.48 8.99
N ASN A 212 1.47 -3.03 7.98
CA ASN A 212 0.44 -3.81 7.33
C ASN A 212 0.86 -4.16 5.90
N SER A 213 0.76 -5.43 5.51
CA SER A 213 1.22 -5.94 4.21
C SER A 213 0.22 -5.82 3.07
N GLY A 214 -0.99 -5.34 3.34
CA GLY A 214 -2.06 -5.27 2.32
C GLY A 214 -1.99 -4.06 1.40
N THR A 215 -1.09 -3.10 1.69
CA THR A 215 -0.83 -1.95 0.81
C THR A 215 0.65 -1.59 0.87
N ILE A 216 1.33 -1.62 -0.28
CA ILE A 216 2.78 -1.39 -0.40
C ILE A 216 3.05 -0.57 -1.66
N MET A 217 3.85 0.49 -1.54
CA MET A 217 4.28 1.30 -2.69
C MET A 217 5.78 1.60 -2.63
N GLY A 218 6.46 1.43 -3.75
CA GLY A 218 7.89 1.75 -3.84
C GLY A 218 8.48 1.52 -5.23
N PRO A 219 9.76 1.85 -5.45
CA PRO A 219 10.45 1.60 -6.71
C PRO A 219 10.60 0.10 -6.99
N VAL A 220 10.45 -0.30 -8.24
CA VAL A 220 10.60 -1.70 -8.70
C VAL A 220 11.88 -2.34 -8.18
N GLY A 221 13.01 -1.65 -8.27
CA GLY A 221 14.31 -2.17 -7.86
C GLY A 221 14.41 -2.46 -6.36
N ASP A 222 13.88 -1.58 -5.51
CA ASP A 222 13.88 -1.79 -4.06
C ASP A 222 12.82 -2.81 -3.63
N MET A 223 11.63 -2.79 -4.25
CA MET A 223 10.60 -3.82 -4.05
C MET A 223 11.12 -5.22 -4.39
N ARG A 224 11.87 -5.37 -5.49
CA ARG A 224 12.51 -6.63 -5.89
C ARG A 224 13.44 -7.17 -4.80
N LYS A 225 14.28 -6.31 -4.22
CA LYS A 225 15.20 -6.67 -3.12
C LYS A 225 14.43 -7.07 -1.87
N LEU A 226 13.42 -6.31 -1.49
CA LEU A 226 12.58 -6.61 -0.34
C LEU A 226 11.87 -7.97 -0.47
N PHE A 227 11.17 -8.20 -1.58
CA PHE A 227 10.44 -9.45 -1.78
C PHE A 227 11.37 -10.65 -1.91
N ALA A 228 12.58 -10.49 -2.46
CA ALA A 228 13.61 -11.53 -2.47
C ALA A 228 14.10 -11.86 -1.05
N ALA A 229 14.35 -10.85 -0.22
CA ALA A 229 14.74 -11.05 1.19
C ALA A 229 13.61 -11.71 2.00
N THR A 230 12.36 -11.31 1.75
CA THR A 230 11.19 -11.91 2.39
C THR A 230 11.02 -13.37 2.01
N LEU A 231 11.16 -13.72 0.73
CA LEU A 231 11.10 -15.11 0.28
C LEU A 231 12.25 -15.94 0.86
N LYS A 232 13.45 -15.37 0.96
CA LYS A 232 14.58 -16.01 1.64
C LYS A 232 14.23 -16.30 3.10
N ARG A 233 13.66 -15.32 3.82
CA ARG A 233 13.21 -15.47 5.21
C ARG A 233 12.17 -16.60 5.33
N ILE A 234 11.17 -16.64 4.46
CA ILE A 234 10.18 -17.72 4.41
C ILE A 234 10.88 -19.08 4.29
N ASN A 235 11.78 -19.23 3.33
CA ASN A 235 12.48 -20.50 3.09
C ASN A 235 13.36 -20.96 4.28
N GLU A 236 13.91 -20.02 5.05
CA GLU A 236 14.77 -20.28 6.20
C GLU A 236 14.01 -20.55 7.49
N THR A 237 12.81 -19.97 7.66
CA THR A 237 12.12 -19.94 8.96
C THR A 237 10.70 -20.47 8.93
N TYR A 238 10.21 -20.97 7.77
CA TYR A 238 8.88 -21.55 7.68
C TYR A 238 8.77 -22.81 8.54
N ASP A 239 7.84 -22.79 9.48
CA ASP A 239 7.48 -23.92 10.33
C ASP A 239 5.97 -24.15 10.23
N PRO A 240 5.50 -25.24 9.59
CA PRO A 240 4.07 -25.50 9.44
C PRO A 240 3.34 -25.79 10.77
N ALA A 241 4.06 -26.02 11.85
CA ALA A 241 3.49 -26.19 13.18
C ALA A 241 3.15 -24.84 13.86
N HIS A 242 3.69 -23.75 13.34
CA HIS A 242 3.39 -22.42 13.89
C HIS A 242 2.08 -21.89 13.33
N GLU A 243 1.19 -21.41 14.18
CA GLU A 243 -0.17 -20.92 13.84
C GLU A 243 -0.19 -19.90 12.69
N TYR A 244 0.78 -18.98 12.66
CA TYR A 244 0.86 -17.91 11.65
C TYR A 244 1.97 -18.11 10.61
N SER A 245 2.35 -19.37 10.37
CA SER A 245 3.40 -19.69 9.38
C SER A 245 3.03 -19.27 7.96
N ASP A 246 1.74 -19.19 7.64
CA ASP A 246 1.23 -18.84 6.33
C ASP A 246 0.98 -17.32 6.14
N SER A 247 1.28 -16.48 7.13
CA SER A 247 1.09 -15.03 7.05
C SER A 247 2.25 -14.33 6.34
N ASP A 248 2.01 -13.73 5.17
CA ASP A 248 2.98 -12.87 4.48
C ASP A 248 3.39 -11.65 5.32
N GLN A 249 2.45 -11.06 6.05
CA GLN A 249 2.71 -9.93 6.95
C GLN A 249 3.72 -10.29 8.04
N ARG A 250 3.70 -11.51 8.55
CA ARG A 250 4.69 -11.99 9.52
C ARG A 250 6.11 -11.80 9.00
N TYR A 251 6.40 -12.30 7.81
CA TYR A 251 7.76 -12.27 7.24
C TYR A 251 8.18 -10.88 6.78
N LEU A 252 7.27 -10.10 6.21
CA LEU A 252 7.52 -8.71 5.83
C LEU A 252 7.79 -7.83 7.06
N SER A 253 7.02 -8.02 8.15
CA SER A 253 7.25 -7.28 9.40
C SER A 253 8.55 -7.69 10.09
N ASP A 254 8.99 -8.96 9.97
CA ASP A 254 10.29 -9.38 10.48
C ASP A 254 11.46 -8.70 9.75
N VAL A 255 11.40 -8.60 8.41
CA VAL A 255 12.41 -7.88 7.63
C VAL A 255 12.44 -6.40 8.01
N TRP A 256 11.28 -5.78 8.20
CA TRP A 256 11.17 -4.39 8.65
C TRP A 256 11.70 -4.19 10.07
N GLY A 257 11.34 -5.07 11.01
CA GLY A 257 11.81 -5.00 12.39
C GLY A 257 13.31 -5.20 12.50
N GLU A 258 13.90 -6.14 11.73
CA GLU A 258 15.35 -6.29 11.64
C GLU A 258 16.03 -5.04 11.09
N GLN A 259 15.49 -4.40 10.06
CA GLN A 259 15.97 -3.11 9.59
C GLN A 259 15.93 -2.06 10.72
N GLY A 260 14.82 -1.97 11.47
CA GLY A 260 14.66 -1.08 12.61
C GLY A 260 15.71 -1.33 13.69
N TYR A 261 15.94 -2.59 14.03
CA TYR A 261 16.98 -3.00 14.99
C TYR A 261 18.37 -2.55 14.53
N TRP A 262 18.77 -2.85 13.28
CA TRP A 262 20.08 -2.47 12.78
C TRP A 262 20.26 -0.96 12.64
N ARG A 263 19.22 -0.22 12.32
CA ARG A 263 19.22 1.25 12.39
C ARG A 263 19.44 1.75 13.81
N SER A 264 18.82 1.11 14.81
CA SER A 264 19.04 1.48 16.21
C SER A 264 20.45 1.15 16.70
N VAL A 265 20.98 -0.02 16.31
CA VAL A 265 22.37 -0.41 16.60
C VAL A 265 23.37 0.57 15.98
N ALA A 266 23.19 0.94 14.72
CA ALA A 266 24.05 1.93 14.07
C ALA A 266 24.02 3.29 14.78
N ARG A 267 22.87 3.69 15.32
CA ARG A 267 22.74 4.89 16.14
C ARG A 267 23.38 4.72 17.51
N HIS A 268 23.29 3.53 18.12
CA HIS A 268 23.86 3.24 19.42
C HIS A 268 25.38 3.13 19.38
N GLU A 269 25.96 2.60 18.31
CA GLU A 269 27.42 2.70 18.10
C GLU A 269 27.89 4.16 18.16
N LEU A 270 26.99 5.12 17.87
CA LEU A 270 27.22 6.57 18.01
C LEU A 270 26.77 7.16 19.36
N TYR A 271 25.83 6.51 20.06
CA TYR A 271 25.18 7.04 21.29
C TYR A 271 25.53 6.28 22.58
N PHE A 272 26.01 5.03 22.52
CA PHE A 272 26.35 4.25 23.72
C PHE A 272 27.58 4.76 24.47
N HIS A 273 28.30 5.73 23.94
CA HIS A 273 29.37 6.37 24.68
C HIS A 273 28.89 7.21 25.88
N ASP A 274 27.60 7.51 25.99
CA ASP A 274 27.04 8.37 27.03
C ASP A 274 26.25 7.64 28.12
N GLY A 275 26.33 6.32 28.23
CA GLY A 275 25.92 5.56 29.45
C GLY A 275 24.41 5.51 29.73
N ALA A 276 23.54 5.88 28.79
CA ALA A 276 22.09 5.77 28.97
C ALA A 276 21.62 4.32 28.72
N ASN A 277 21.10 3.68 29.74
CA ASN A 277 20.54 2.32 29.66
C ASN A 277 19.37 2.25 28.67
N ALA A 278 19.57 1.54 27.59
CA ALA A 278 18.54 1.29 26.55
C ALA A 278 17.42 0.32 27.02
N THR A 279 17.37 0.00 28.30
CA THR A 279 16.45 -0.99 28.87
C THR A 279 15.12 -0.42 29.36
N ASP A 280 14.90 0.91 29.27
CA ASP A 280 13.81 1.55 30.00
C ASP A 280 12.58 1.96 29.15
N ARG A 281 12.52 1.59 27.87
CA ARG A 281 11.31 1.79 27.07
C ARG A 281 10.79 0.47 26.52
N THR A 282 10.07 -0.25 27.36
CA THR A 282 9.17 -1.31 26.91
C THR A 282 8.06 -0.66 26.08
N PRO A 283 7.83 -1.09 24.83
CA PRO A 283 6.66 -0.63 24.08
C PRO A 283 5.39 -0.88 24.89
N ALA A 284 4.44 0.04 24.85
CA ALA A 284 3.15 -0.14 25.52
C ALA A 284 2.54 -1.49 25.10
N GLY A 285 2.20 -2.35 26.06
CA GLY A 285 1.67 -3.70 25.83
C GLY A 285 2.69 -4.84 25.77
N ASP A 286 4.01 -4.58 25.87
CA ASP A 286 4.99 -5.66 26.04
C ASP A 286 4.88 -6.20 27.50
N PRO A 287 4.57 -7.49 27.71
CA PRO A 287 4.44 -8.08 29.04
C PRO A 287 5.76 -8.15 29.83
N GLY A 288 6.87 -7.64 29.27
CA GLY A 288 8.16 -7.49 29.97
C GLY A 288 8.95 -8.78 30.21
N GLU A 289 8.35 -9.96 30.02
CA GLU A 289 8.95 -11.26 30.28
C GLU A 289 9.31 -12.09 29.03
N THR A 290 8.90 -11.62 27.84
CA THR A 290 9.14 -12.37 26.60
C THR A 290 10.59 -12.21 26.15
N ALA A 291 11.30 -13.32 26.02
CA ALA A 291 12.68 -13.32 25.52
C ALA A 291 12.72 -12.83 24.06
N ARG A 292 13.32 -11.66 23.84
CA ARG A 292 13.41 -11.04 22.50
C ARG A 292 14.37 -11.81 21.60
N ILE A 293 13.95 -12.06 20.37
CA ILE A 293 14.82 -12.60 19.32
C ILE A 293 15.68 -11.44 18.81
N ILE A 294 16.96 -11.46 19.17
CA ILE A 294 17.92 -10.44 18.75
C ILE A 294 18.46 -10.83 17.35
N PRO A 295 18.33 -9.98 16.33
CA PRO A 295 18.89 -10.25 15.02
C PRO A 295 20.40 -10.44 15.04
N THR A 296 20.88 -11.50 14.39
CA THR A 296 22.32 -11.81 14.31
C THR A 296 22.89 -11.29 13.00
N ARG A 297 23.98 -10.51 13.09
CA ARG A 297 24.64 -9.94 11.91
C ARG A 297 25.45 -11.00 11.17
N VAL A 298 25.10 -11.23 9.92
CA VAL A 298 25.91 -12.02 9.00
C VAL A 298 26.74 -11.08 8.12
N ARG A 299 28.04 -11.34 8.01
CA ARG A 299 28.95 -10.49 7.20
C ARG A 299 28.50 -10.46 5.76
N GLY A 300 28.32 -9.23 5.21
CA GLY A 300 27.88 -9.02 3.83
C GLY A 300 26.37 -9.16 3.60
N GLN A 301 25.59 -9.45 4.63
CA GLN A 301 24.14 -9.46 4.52
C GLN A 301 23.61 -8.04 4.45
N GLN A 302 22.67 -7.79 3.52
CA GLN A 302 21.90 -6.56 3.46
C GLN A 302 20.98 -6.49 4.68
N THR A 303 21.01 -5.38 5.39
CA THR A 303 20.17 -5.12 6.57
C THR A 303 19.25 -3.93 6.39
N GLU A 304 19.40 -3.19 5.30
CA GLU A 304 18.60 -2.03 4.94
C GLU A 304 17.80 -2.30 3.66
N PHE A 305 16.48 -2.18 3.74
CA PHE A 305 15.53 -2.40 2.65
C PHE A 305 14.70 -1.16 2.34
N HIS A 306 15.04 -0.04 2.96
CA HIS A 306 14.41 1.27 2.75
C HIS A 306 12.92 1.32 3.08
N ILE A 307 12.49 0.48 4.03
CA ILE A 307 11.09 0.36 4.44
C ILE A 307 10.72 1.49 5.41
N GLY A 308 9.57 2.10 5.16
CA GLY A 308 8.86 2.99 6.06
C GLY A 308 7.37 2.70 6.07
N ILE A 309 6.65 3.40 6.93
CA ILE A 309 5.20 3.26 7.11
C ILE A 309 4.54 4.62 6.92
N ASP A 310 3.37 4.63 6.30
CA ASP A 310 2.51 5.80 6.14
C ASP A 310 1.75 6.11 7.45
N TYR A 311 2.48 6.46 8.51
CA TYR A 311 1.91 6.68 9.84
C TYR A 311 0.76 7.69 9.86
N ARG A 312 0.74 8.63 8.92
CA ARG A 312 -0.29 9.66 8.82
C ARG A 312 -1.50 9.25 7.98
N SER A 313 -1.49 8.04 7.44
CA SER A 313 -2.55 7.53 6.56
C SER A 313 -2.89 8.50 5.42
N GLU A 314 -1.88 9.08 4.81
CA GLU A 314 -2.07 9.99 3.67
C GLU A 314 -2.34 9.22 2.37
N LEU A 315 -1.71 8.04 2.24
CA LEU A 315 -1.89 7.11 1.12
C LEU A 315 -2.83 5.97 1.53
N PHE A 316 -2.54 5.33 2.68
CA PHE A 316 -3.12 4.07 3.10
C PHE A 316 -3.81 4.20 4.45
N GLN A 317 -5.14 4.06 4.47
CA GLN A 317 -5.91 4.02 5.70
C GLN A 317 -6.36 2.59 5.98
N THR A 318 -5.85 2.01 7.05
CA THR A 318 -6.34 0.72 7.56
C THR A 318 -7.50 0.91 8.52
N ARG A 319 -8.44 -0.04 8.50
CA ARG A 319 -9.67 0.08 9.30
C ARG A 319 -9.45 -0.28 10.78
N VAL A 320 -8.84 -1.42 11.07
CA VAL A 320 -8.80 -1.99 12.43
C VAL A 320 -8.29 -0.99 13.46
N GLY A 321 -9.09 -0.74 14.48
CA GLY A 321 -8.80 0.24 15.53
C GLY A 321 -8.90 1.70 15.09
N SER A 322 -9.36 2.00 13.85
CA SER A 322 -9.46 3.37 13.34
C SER A 322 -10.87 3.84 13.04
N ASP A 323 -11.88 2.99 13.19
CA ASP A 323 -13.30 3.30 12.86
C ASP A 323 -13.79 4.60 13.52
N HIS A 324 -13.34 4.90 14.74
CA HIS A 324 -13.78 6.05 15.53
C HIS A 324 -13.14 7.39 15.09
N VAL A 325 -12.09 7.35 14.28
CA VAL A 325 -11.38 8.55 13.79
C VAL A 325 -11.51 8.77 12.29
N ILE A 326 -12.34 7.95 11.63
CA ILE A 326 -12.55 8.00 10.18
C ILE A 326 -14.01 8.34 9.88
N GLU A 327 -14.24 9.36 9.09
CA GLU A 327 -15.56 9.70 8.56
C GLU A 327 -15.51 10.19 7.12
N HIS A 328 -16.65 10.06 6.42
CA HIS A 328 -16.85 10.63 5.09
C HIS A 328 -17.48 12.02 5.22
N VAL A 329 -16.73 13.05 4.90
CA VAL A 329 -17.14 14.44 5.08
C VAL A 329 -17.05 15.23 3.78
N ALA A 330 -18.03 16.13 3.57
CA ALA A 330 -17.98 17.14 2.54
C ALA A 330 -17.25 18.40 3.06
N PHE A 331 -16.65 19.19 2.20
CA PHE A 331 -15.83 20.34 2.57
C PHE A 331 -16.52 21.68 2.27
N ASP A 332 -17.85 21.66 2.18
CA ASP A 332 -18.70 22.83 1.95
C ASP A 332 -18.80 23.79 3.16
N ARG A 333 -18.46 23.28 4.36
CA ARG A 333 -18.46 24.04 5.62
C ARG A 333 -17.29 23.64 6.50
N PRO A 334 -16.85 24.52 7.42
CA PRO A 334 -15.88 24.14 8.45
C PRO A 334 -16.34 22.91 9.22
N ILE A 335 -15.46 21.95 9.41
CA ILE A 335 -15.78 20.66 10.06
C ILE A 335 -16.33 20.86 11.47
N ARG A 336 -15.82 21.88 12.20
CA ARG A 336 -16.30 22.24 13.55
C ARG A 336 -17.81 22.55 13.65
N ASP A 337 -18.42 22.97 12.54
CA ASP A 337 -19.82 23.42 12.53
C ASP A 337 -20.79 22.28 12.18
N ARG A 338 -20.28 21.03 12.11
CA ARG A 338 -21.08 19.87 11.72
C ARG A 338 -21.63 19.15 12.92
N THR A 339 -22.94 19.07 12.96
CA THR A 339 -23.67 18.15 13.83
C THR A 339 -23.55 16.75 13.22
N GLY A 340 -22.92 15.80 13.91
CA GLY A 340 -22.81 14.42 13.46
C GLY A 340 -21.37 13.83 13.43
N LEU A 341 -20.35 14.64 13.73
CA LEU A 341 -19.07 14.06 14.16
C LEU A 341 -19.33 13.16 15.36
N SER A 342 -18.80 11.95 15.34
CA SER A 342 -18.99 11.03 16.45
C SER A 342 -18.66 11.75 17.76
N THR A 343 -19.45 11.52 18.78
CA THR A 343 -19.27 12.14 20.11
C THR A 343 -17.86 11.87 20.65
N PHE A 344 -17.24 10.80 20.15
CA PHE A 344 -15.88 10.41 20.49
C PHE A 344 -14.84 11.39 19.92
N VAL A 345 -14.94 11.78 18.64
CA VAL A 345 -14.01 12.75 18.02
C VAL A 345 -14.13 14.10 18.73
N THR A 346 -15.36 14.52 19.11
CA THR A 346 -15.56 15.76 19.85
C THR A 346 -15.07 15.71 21.29
N ASN A 347 -15.28 14.62 22.01
CA ASN A 347 -14.91 14.51 23.41
C ASN A 347 -13.40 14.31 23.62
N ASN A 348 -12.76 13.47 22.81
CA ASN A 348 -11.29 13.26 22.92
C ASN A 348 -10.47 14.42 22.36
N THR A 349 -11.02 15.19 21.40
CA THR A 349 -10.37 16.38 20.88
C THR A 349 -10.38 17.58 21.85
N ILE A 350 -11.31 17.60 22.82
CA ILE A 350 -11.40 18.67 23.83
C ILE A 350 -10.43 18.43 25.00
N GLU A 351 -10.15 17.19 25.33
CA GLU A 351 -9.35 16.84 26.52
C GLU A 351 -7.85 16.74 26.25
N SER A 352 -7.43 16.54 25.01
CA SER A 352 -6.01 16.51 24.69
C SER A 352 -5.45 17.92 24.49
N PRO A 353 -4.48 18.39 25.30
CA PRO A 353 -3.86 19.70 25.15
C PRO A 353 -3.13 19.88 23.80
N HIS A 354 -2.86 18.78 23.10
CA HIS A 354 -2.18 18.76 21.81
C HIS A 354 -3.12 18.67 20.63
N PHE A 355 -4.39 18.38 20.85
CA PHE A 355 -5.40 18.24 19.80
C PHE A 355 -6.39 19.40 19.84
N LYS A 356 -6.27 20.31 18.91
CA LYS A 356 -7.26 21.36 18.72
C LYS A 356 -8.24 20.92 17.61
N PRO A 357 -9.57 21.05 17.75
CA PRO A 357 -10.52 20.78 16.68
C PRO A 357 -10.18 21.69 15.51
N TYR A 358 -9.86 21.12 14.35
CA TYR A 358 -9.25 21.86 13.26
C TYR A 358 -10.13 21.91 12.03
N HIS A 359 -9.95 22.99 11.28
CA HIS A 359 -10.28 23.01 9.87
C HIS A 359 -9.42 22.01 9.13
N ILE A 360 -10.01 20.91 8.68
CA ILE A 360 -9.42 20.08 7.65
C ILE A 360 -9.85 20.70 6.33
N ILE A 361 -8.88 21.08 5.52
CA ILE A 361 -9.10 21.70 4.23
C ILE A 361 -8.89 20.61 3.18
N LEU A 362 -9.74 20.54 2.17
CA LEU A 362 -9.51 19.67 1.03
C LEU A 362 -8.28 20.19 0.26
N PRO A 363 -7.22 19.37 0.09
CA PRO A 363 -6.01 19.81 -0.58
C PRO A 363 -6.26 20.24 -2.04
N GLU A 364 -5.60 21.31 -2.48
CA GLU A 364 -5.79 21.87 -3.84
C GLU A 364 -5.49 20.84 -4.95
N ASN A 365 -4.49 19.98 -4.77
CA ASN A 365 -4.19 18.93 -5.73
C ASN A 365 -5.31 17.89 -5.83
N VAL A 366 -6.01 17.60 -4.73
CA VAL A 366 -7.20 16.73 -4.75
C VAL A 366 -8.32 17.43 -5.53
N VAL A 367 -8.60 18.71 -5.24
CA VAL A 367 -9.60 19.51 -5.97
C VAL A 367 -9.31 19.49 -7.46
N PHE A 368 -8.06 19.77 -7.85
CA PHE A 368 -7.66 19.83 -9.25
C PHE A 368 -7.84 18.46 -9.95
N SER A 369 -7.34 17.38 -9.35
CA SER A 369 -7.35 16.06 -9.98
C SER A 369 -8.75 15.46 -10.05
N VAL A 370 -9.58 15.66 -9.01
CA VAL A 370 -10.98 15.23 -9.03
C VAL A 370 -11.80 16.05 -10.05
N SER A 371 -11.59 17.39 -10.14
CA SER A 371 -12.21 18.21 -11.18
C SER A 371 -11.95 17.65 -12.58
N ARG A 372 -10.70 17.31 -12.86
CA ARG A 372 -10.28 16.76 -14.16
C ARG A 372 -10.98 15.44 -14.50
N LEU A 373 -11.26 14.58 -13.51
CA LEU A 373 -12.03 13.36 -13.71
C LEU A 373 -13.50 13.67 -14.02
N LEU A 374 -14.09 14.60 -13.26
CA LEU A 374 -15.47 15.03 -13.48
C LEU A 374 -15.66 15.77 -14.81
N ASP A 375 -14.65 16.53 -15.28
CA ASP A 375 -14.69 17.15 -16.62
C ASP A 375 -14.86 16.09 -17.74
N GLY A 376 -14.30 14.88 -17.56
CA GLY A 376 -14.46 13.76 -18.49
C GLY A 376 -15.90 13.27 -18.67
N ILE A 377 -16.79 13.61 -17.75
CA ILE A 377 -18.21 13.27 -17.74
C ILE A 377 -19.12 14.50 -17.66
N SER A 378 -18.63 15.69 -18.02
CA SER A 378 -19.35 16.95 -17.91
C SER A 378 -20.75 16.94 -18.56
N HIS A 379 -20.96 16.07 -19.56
CA HIS A 379 -22.24 15.91 -20.26
C HIS A 379 -23.35 15.27 -19.41
N VAL A 380 -23.02 14.62 -18.28
CA VAL A 380 -23.97 14.00 -17.35
C VAL A 380 -24.05 14.74 -16.01
N LEU A 381 -23.24 15.75 -15.79
CA LEU A 381 -23.21 16.50 -14.53
C LEU A 381 -24.26 17.60 -14.49
N GLU A 382 -24.91 17.76 -13.34
CA GLU A 382 -25.73 18.93 -13.03
C GLU A 382 -24.85 20.00 -12.38
N GLY A 383 -24.22 20.88 -13.16
CA GLY A 383 -23.38 21.97 -12.68
C GLY A 383 -21.90 21.82 -13.07
N ARG A 384 -21.07 22.72 -12.59
CA ARG A 384 -19.64 22.72 -12.89
C ARG A 384 -18.92 21.78 -11.92
N PRO A 385 -17.92 20.99 -12.38
CA PRO A 385 -17.13 20.08 -11.53
C PRO A 385 -16.61 20.72 -10.25
N GLN A 386 -16.10 21.94 -10.33
CA GLN A 386 -15.53 22.67 -9.19
C GLN A 386 -16.58 23.00 -8.09
N ASP A 387 -17.83 23.25 -8.49
CA ASP A 387 -18.92 23.56 -7.54
C ASP A 387 -19.39 22.29 -6.82
N LEU A 388 -19.27 21.13 -7.49
CA LEU A 388 -19.66 19.84 -6.95
C LEU A 388 -18.66 19.30 -5.91
N ILE A 389 -17.37 19.56 -6.07
CA ILE A 389 -16.31 18.93 -5.25
C ILE A 389 -16.48 19.24 -3.76
N THR A 390 -16.88 20.44 -3.40
CA THR A 390 -17.07 20.83 -1.99
C THR A 390 -18.23 20.11 -1.33
N SER A 391 -19.22 19.64 -2.10
CA SER A 391 -20.36 18.87 -1.62
C SER A 391 -20.09 17.35 -1.59
N ILE A 392 -19.09 16.90 -2.32
CA ILE A 392 -18.65 15.49 -2.33
C ILE A 392 -18.07 15.12 -0.96
N ARG A 393 -18.34 13.89 -0.53
CA ARG A 393 -17.82 13.36 0.73
C ARG A 393 -16.58 12.53 0.50
N PHE A 394 -15.50 12.90 1.19
CA PHE A 394 -14.25 12.15 1.19
C PHE A 394 -14.01 11.48 2.54
N GLY A 395 -13.56 10.24 2.52
CA GLY A 395 -13.08 9.55 3.70
C GLY A 395 -11.87 10.28 4.26
N THR A 396 -11.94 10.62 5.54
CA THR A 396 -10.99 11.50 6.19
C THR A 396 -10.63 10.96 7.57
N ASN A 397 -9.33 10.89 7.86
CA ASN A 397 -8.83 10.61 9.20
C ASN A 397 -8.67 11.93 9.95
N PHE A 398 -9.42 12.08 11.03
CA PHE A 398 -9.46 13.33 11.81
C PHE A 398 -8.23 13.54 12.68
N VAL A 399 -7.58 12.48 13.14
CA VAL A 399 -6.35 12.59 13.94
C VAL A 399 -5.19 13.08 13.09
N THR A 400 -4.96 12.42 11.95
CA THR A 400 -3.87 12.79 11.05
C THR A 400 -4.25 13.95 10.12
N LYS A 401 -5.54 14.32 10.07
CA LYS A 401 -6.12 15.37 9.23
C LYS A 401 -5.99 15.08 7.74
N SER A 402 -5.93 13.82 7.38
CA SER A 402 -5.68 13.36 6.02
C SER A 402 -6.97 12.87 5.37
N VAL A 403 -7.27 13.42 4.19
CA VAL A 403 -8.15 12.76 3.22
C VAL A 403 -7.30 11.64 2.61
N TYR A 404 -7.55 10.39 2.99
CA TYR A 404 -6.68 9.28 2.61
C TYR A 404 -6.80 8.88 1.12
N GLY A 405 -5.73 8.29 0.58
CA GLY A 405 -5.68 7.86 -0.83
C GLY A 405 -6.52 6.62 -1.12
N MET A 406 -6.46 5.64 -0.24
CA MET A 406 -7.19 4.39 -0.31
C MET A 406 -7.50 3.84 1.09
N PHE A 407 -8.50 2.97 1.15
CA PHE A 407 -8.97 2.35 2.37
C PHE A 407 -8.77 0.84 2.31
N HIS A 408 -8.12 0.27 3.32
CA HIS A 408 -7.91 -1.15 3.50
C HIS A 408 -8.80 -1.68 4.63
N CYS A 409 -9.83 -2.45 4.25
CA CYS A 409 -10.85 -2.99 5.15
C CYS A 409 -10.37 -4.27 5.83
N ILE A 410 -9.36 -4.16 6.71
CA ILE A 410 -8.91 -5.29 7.52
C ILE A 410 -10.02 -5.71 8.49
N GLY A 411 -10.10 -7.00 8.78
CA GLY A 411 -11.06 -7.56 9.74
C GLY A 411 -12.42 -7.83 9.11
N GLU A 412 -13.51 -7.29 9.67
CA GLU A 412 -14.87 -7.52 9.19
C GLU A 412 -15.10 -6.92 7.80
N LYS A 413 -15.33 -7.78 6.80
CA LYS A 413 -15.40 -7.39 5.39
C LYS A 413 -16.76 -6.78 4.99
N THR A 414 -17.82 -6.99 5.75
CA THR A 414 -19.16 -6.43 5.50
C THR A 414 -19.15 -4.90 5.54
N TYR A 415 -18.21 -4.30 6.29
CA TYR A 415 -18.01 -2.85 6.29
C TYR A 415 -17.71 -2.29 4.88
N LEU A 416 -17.03 -3.07 4.03
CA LEU A 416 -16.72 -2.65 2.66
C LEU A 416 -17.96 -2.53 1.79
N ASP A 417 -19.02 -3.30 2.09
CA ASP A 417 -20.28 -3.25 1.36
C ASP A 417 -20.99 -1.90 1.55
N ASP A 418 -20.99 -1.39 2.78
CA ASP A 418 -21.54 -0.06 3.08
C ASP A 418 -20.62 1.06 2.61
N LEU A 419 -19.31 0.88 2.77
CA LEU A 419 -18.32 1.87 2.35
C LEU A 419 -18.37 2.10 0.84
N TRP A 420 -18.54 1.03 0.05
CA TRP A 420 -18.54 1.11 -1.41
C TRP A 420 -19.51 2.17 -1.92
N TYR A 421 -20.71 2.21 -1.40
CA TYR A 421 -21.74 3.18 -1.81
C TYR A 421 -21.55 4.59 -1.22
N ARG A 422 -20.62 4.76 -0.28
CA ARG A 422 -20.25 6.09 0.26
C ARG A 422 -19.09 6.73 -0.49
N LEU A 423 -18.39 6.00 -1.36
CA LEU A 423 -17.30 6.55 -2.14
C LEU A 423 -17.83 7.67 -3.06
N TRP A 424 -17.10 8.76 -3.12
CA TRP A 424 -17.55 9.98 -3.76
C TRP A 424 -17.94 9.83 -5.24
N PHE A 425 -17.34 8.89 -5.94
CA PHE A 425 -17.58 8.67 -7.36
C PHE A 425 -18.81 7.79 -7.64
N GLN A 426 -19.41 7.15 -6.63
CA GLN A 426 -20.45 6.15 -6.84
C GLN A 426 -21.69 6.67 -7.58
N GLN A 427 -22.10 7.89 -7.27
CA GLN A 427 -23.23 8.52 -7.98
C GLN A 427 -22.97 8.71 -9.49
N TYR A 428 -21.71 8.65 -9.92
CA TYR A 428 -21.27 8.77 -11.32
C TYR A 428 -20.41 7.57 -11.73
N GLY A 429 -20.51 6.43 -11.04
CA GLY A 429 -19.57 5.32 -11.14
C GLY A 429 -19.41 4.79 -12.57
N GLN A 430 -20.52 4.46 -13.24
CA GLN A 430 -20.47 3.92 -14.59
C GLN A 430 -19.96 4.95 -15.61
N PRO A 431 -20.48 6.20 -15.71
CA PRO A 431 -19.92 7.23 -16.61
C PRO A 431 -18.43 7.51 -16.40
N LEU A 432 -17.97 7.57 -15.16
CA LEU A 432 -16.56 7.77 -14.83
C LEU A 432 -15.70 6.58 -15.26
N PHE A 433 -16.17 5.36 -15.02
CA PHE A 433 -15.48 4.15 -15.43
C PHE A 433 -15.30 4.10 -16.95
N GLU A 434 -16.35 4.34 -17.72
CA GLU A 434 -16.31 4.38 -19.19
C GLU A 434 -15.39 5.49 -19.72
N ALA A 435 -15.43 6.68 -19.11
CA ALA A 435 -14.56 7.79 -19.47
C ALA A 435 -13.09 7.47 -19.19
N ALA A 436 -12.80 6.80 -18.05
CA ALA A 436 -11.46 6.38 -17.69
C ALA A 436 -10.91 5.31 -18.67
N VAL A 437 -11.71 4.32 -19.04
CA VAL A 437 -11.34 3.29 -20.02
C VAL A 437 -10.99 3.95 -21.37
N ARG A 438 -11.81 4.89 -21.84
CA ARG A 438 -11.51 5.65 -23.09
C ARG A 438 -10.20 6.43 -22.97
N SER A 439 -9.99 7.11 -21.86
CA SER A 439 -8.78 7.91 -21.60
C SER A 439 -7.49 7.09 -21.69
N VAL A 440 -7.47 5.89 -21.10
CA VAL A 440 -6.31 4.99 -21.17
C VAL A 440 -6.07 4.50 -22.59
N LYS A 441 -7.13 4.19 -23.36
CA LYS A 441 -7.02 3.79 -24.78
C LYS A 441 -6.45 4.90 -25.64
N GLU A 442 -6.78 6.15 -25.36
CA GLU A 442 -6.27 7.34 -26.04
C GLU A 442 -4.82 7.66 -25.64
N GLY A 443 -4.26 6.91 -24.69
CA GLY A 443 -2.87 7.07 -24.23
C GLY A 443 -2.66 8.25 -23.30
N LYS A 444 -3.70 8.68 -22.58
CA LYS A 444 -3.60 9.75 -21.59
C LYS A 444 -2.63 9.36 -20.48
N LYS A 445 -1.82 10.33 -20.06
CA LYS A 445 -0.85 10.17 -18.97
C LYS A 445 -1.54 10.25 -17.62
N ILE A 446 -0.89 9.71 -16.59
CA ILE A 446 -1.34 9.84 -15.20
C ILE A 446 -1.37 11.31 -14.79
N SER A 447 -0.34 12.08 -15.17
CA SER A 447 -0.26 13.53 -14.90
C SER A 447 0.25 14.28 -16.12
N ASP A 448 -0.33 15.44 -16.39
CA ASP A 448 0.11 16.36 -17.43
C ASP A 448 1.38 17.11 -17.02
N THR A 449 1.56 17.34 -15.70
CA THR A 449 2.72 18.00 -15.12
C THR A 449 3.67 16.98 -14.49
N PRO A 450 4.99 17.23 -14.53
CA PRO A 450 5.93 16.36 -13.82
C PRO A 450 5.65 16.31 -12.31
N ILE A 451 5.72 15.12 -11.72
CA ILE A 451 5.67 14.92 -10.28
C ILE A 451 7.09 14.49 -9.85
N ASP A 452 7.67 15.17 -8.87
CA ASP A 452 9.07 14.97 -8.45
C ASP A 452 10.07 15.04 -9.63
N GLY A 453 9.84 15.99 -10.56
CA GLY A 453 10.64 16.16 -11.77
C GLY A 453 10.47 15.07 -12.84
N ARG A 454 9.56 14.13 -12.65
CA ARG A 454 9.36 12.93 -13.49
C ARG A 454 8.00 12.96 -14.18
N LYS A 455 7.95 12.45 -15.41
CA LYS A 455 6.68 12.22 -16.13
C LYS A 455 6.21 10.80 -15.86
N TRP A 456 4.94 10.66 -15.49
CA TRP A 456 4.36 9.37 -15.10
C TRP A 456 3.35 8.89 -16.14
N GLU A 457 3.51 7.65 -16.55
CA GLU A 457 2.61 6.94 -17.47
C GLU A 457 2.14 5.64 -16.85
N VAL A 458 1.00 5.12 -17.32
CA VAL A 458 0.52 3.79 -16.94
C VAL A 458 1.51 2.73 -17.44
N ALA A 459 1.81 1.74 -16.60
CA ALA A 459 2.72 0.65 -16.98
C ALA A 459 2.06 -0.29 -17.99
N HIS A 460 0.77 -0.54 -17.79
CA HIS A 460 -0.04 -1.39 -18.64
C HIS A 460 -1.25 -0.60 -19.14
N GLY A 461 -1.48 -0.67 -20.44
CA GLY A 461 -2.70 -0.19 -21.09
C GLY A 461 -3.59 -1.36 -21.51
N TYR A 462 -4.68 -1.05 -22.17
CA TYR A 462 -5.56 -2.05 -22.76
C TYR A 462 -4.94 -2.72 -24.00
N PRO A 463 -5.33 -3.96 -24.34
CA PRO A 463 -4.86 -4.62 -25.55
C PRO A 463 -5.18 -3.80 -26.81
N LYS A 464 -4.28 -3.84 -27.80
CA LYS A 464 -4.47 -3.17 -29.11
C LYS A 464 -5.22 -4.07 -30.10
N THR A 465 -6.30 -4.69 -29.69
CA THR A 465 -7.14 -5.49 -30.61
C THR A 465 -8.33 -4.70 -31.13
N PRO A 466 -8.81 -4.93 -32.36
CA PRO A 466 -9.80 -4.06 -33.01
C PRO A 466 -11.23 -4.28 -32.57
N GLU A 467 -11.63 -4.92 -31.49
CA GLU A 467 -13.02 -5.30 -31.32
C GLU A 467 -13.70 -4.99 -29.98
N THR A 468 -14.94 -4.84 -30.11
CA THR A 468 -16.15 -4.63 -29.32
C THR A 468 -16.12 -4.96 -27.81
N ASP A 469 -15.38 -5.94 -27.34
CA ASP A 469 -15.25 -6.28 -25.91
C ASP A 469 -14.32 -5.34 -25.12
N LEU A 470 -13.48 -4.57 -25.81
CA LEU A 470 -12.59 -3.60 -25.18
C LEU A 470 -13.29 -2.34 -24.68
N GLN A 471 -14.55 -2.12 -25.00
CA GLN A 471 -15.29 -0.96 -24.52
C GLN A 471 -15.50 -1.01 -23.01
N ALA A 472 -15.53 -2.21 -22.46
CA ALA A 472 -15.89 -2.43 -21.07
C ALA A 472 -14.70 -2.48 -20.08
N GLY A 473 -13.44 -2.42 -20.53
CA GLY A 473 -12.27 -2.54 -19.63
C GLY A 473 -11.82 -3.97 -19.37
N GLY A 474 -11.05 -4.18 -18.30
CA GLY A 474 -10.50 -5.48 -17.91
C GLY A 474 -9.15 -5.35 -17.20
N VAL A 475 -8.45 -6.48 -17.01
CA VAL A 475 -7.17 -6.57 -16.32
C VAL A 475 -6.23 -7.56 -17.01
N TRP A 476 -4.96 -7.51 -16.70
CA TRP A 476 -3.97 -8.50 -17.12
C TRP A 476 -3.77 -9.56 -16.03
N ALA A 477 -3.67 -10.82 -16.44
CA ALA A 477 -3.13 -11.87 -15.57
C ALA A 477 -1.61 -11.98 -15.80
N ASP A 478 -0.84 -12.01 -14.73
CA ASP A 478 0.61 -11.87 -14.76
C ASP A 478 1.35 -13.08 -15.37
N PHE A 479 0.76 -14.25 -15.28
CA PHE A 479 1.49 -15.48 -15.59
C PHE A 479 1.66 -15.71 -17.10
N ASP A 480 0.58 -15.58 -17.83
CA ASP A 480 0.60 -15.83 -19.29
C ASP A 480 0.40 -14.54 -20.09
N GLY A 481 0.27 -13.38 -19.41
CA GLY A 481 -0.10 -12.12 -20.02
C GLY A 481 -1.49 -12.19 -20.65
N GLU A 482 -2.36 -13.02 -20.06
CA GLU A 482 -3.73 -13.19 -20.48
C GLU A 482 -4.54 -11.93 -20.15
N TRP A 483 -5.37 -11.53 -21.09
CA TRP A 483 -6.33 -10.47 -20.87
C TRP A 483 -7.63 -11.06 -20.33
N LEU A 484 -8.03 -10.59 -19.16
CA LEU A 484 -9.32 -10.90 -18.56
C LEU A 484 -10.27 -9.76 -18.87
N SER A 485 -11.27 -10.01 -19.71
CA SER A 485 -12.24 -8.99 -20.07
C SER A 485 -13.13 -8.60 -18.89
N TRP A 486 -13.67 -7.40 -18.93
CA TRP A 486 -14.63 -6.93 -17.91
C TRP A 486 -15.82 -7.88 -17.79
N GLY A 487 -16.39 -8.30 -18.93
CA GLY A 487 -17.57 -9.19 -18.97
C GLY A 487 -17.34 -10.52 -18.26
N GLU A 488 -16.15 -11.10 -18.41
CA GLU A 488 -15.78 -12.37 -17.75
C GLU A 488 -15.49 -12.19 -16.26
N LEU A 489 -14.86 -11.07 -15.89
CA LEU A 489 -14.37 -10.84 -14.55
C LEU A 489 -15.41 -10.21 -13.63
N CYS A 490 -16.00 -9.09 -14.05
CA CYS A 490 -16.84 -8.24 -13.22
C CYS A 490 -18.26 -8.01 -13.78
N GLY A 491 -18.52 -8.38 -15.02
CA GLY A 491 -19.85 -8.25 -15.62
C GLY A 491 -20.98 -8.86 -14.79
N PRO A 492 -20.81 -10.05 -14.17
CA PRO A 492 -21.84 -10.62 -13.29
C PRO A 492 -22.18 -9.77 -12.06
N PHE A 493 -21.32 -8.81 -11.70
CA PHE A 493 -21.45 -7.97 -10.51
C PHE A 493 -21.81 -6.51 -10.80
N GLU A 494 -22.09 -6.15 -12.08
CA GLU A 494 -22.34 -4.75 -12.46
C GLU A 494 -23.45 -4.08 -11.66
N GLY A 495 -24.52 -4.81 -11.36
CA GLY A 495 -25.62 -4.32 -10.54
C GLY A 495 -25.19 -3.95 -9.11
N ASP A 496 -24.24 -4.70 -8.53
CA ASP A 496 -23.70 -4.41 -7.20
C ASP A 496 -22.62 -3.31 -7.25
N LEU A 497 -21.95 -3.14 -8.40
CA LEU A 497 -20.88 -2.17 -8.56
C LEU A 497 -21.39 -0.77 -8.88
N PHE A 498 -22.43 -0.65 -9.71
CA PHE A 498 -22.94 0.62 -10.22
C PHE A 498 -24.44 0.84 -9.92
N GLY A 499 -25.12 -0.15 -9.33
CA GLY A 499 -26.52 -0.02 -9.00
C GLY A 499 -26.76 0.94 -7.83
N ASP A 500 -27.85 1.70 -7.91
CA ASP A 500 -28.33 2.52 -6.80
C ASP A 500 -28.91 1.60 -5.70
N ARG A 501 -28.27 1.56 -4.54
CA ARG A 501 -29.01 1.20 -3.33
C ARG A 501 -29.82 2.43 -2.92
N ILE A 502 -31.09 2.44 -3.35
CA ILE A 502 -32.09 3.39 -2.88
C ILE A 502 -32.34 3.15 -1.38
#